data_6de91cea0492427039339317b3e2da5b
#
_entry.id   6de91cea0492427039339317b3e2da5b
#
_cell.length_a   1.000
_cell.length_b   1.000
_cell.length_c   1.000
_cell.angle_alpha   90.00
_cell.angle_beta   90.00
_cell.angle_gamma   90.00
#
_symmetry.space_group_name_H-M   'P 1'
#
loop_
_entity.id
_entity.type
_entity.pdbx_description
1 polymer ?
#
loop_
_entity_poly.entity_id
_entity_poly.type
_entity_poly.pdbx_seq_one_letter_code
_entity_poly.pdbx_strand_id
1 'polypeptide(L)'
;SLSEEDLQALLAQQGNQLLAMWAKQGREFLAQLVELEPNQIEVFLPHEETHALAQIKNAMLNNENAVIREKDSSIQVHACHSLMREVEVLHNQLLSYFEANPALSPKDIIVMAADIEQYAPYIQAVFSRYKKEDNRYIPFTISDQRMSQLDPVIASFLQLLSMKESEFSAE
;
A
#
# COMPACT_ATOMS: atom_id res chain seq x y z
N SER A 1 -2.21 -32.73 -13.46
CA SER A 1 -2.28 -31.27 -13.27
C SER A 1 -1.59 -30.96 -11.96
N LEU A 2 -0.58 -30.08 -12.02
CA LEU A 2 0.08 -29.57 -10.81
C LEU A 2 -0.95 -28.81 -9.98
N SER A 3 -0.87 -28.96 -8.65
CA SER A 3 -1.67 -28.11 -7.76
C SER A 3 -1.21 -26.65 -7.89
N GLU A 4 -2.07 -25.71 -7.51
CA GLU A 4 -1.72 -24.27 -7.54
C GLU A 4 -0.51 -23.98 -6.63
N GLU A 5 -0.39 -24.69 -5.52
CA GLU A 5 0.75 -24.61 -4.60
C GLU A 5 2.06 -25.14 -5.22
N ASP A 6 1.99 -26.27 -5.97
CA ASP A 6 3.15 -26.83 -6.68
C ASP A 6 3.62 -25.89 -7.80
N LEU A 7 2.68 -25.22 -8.51
CA LEU A 7 3.01 -24.25 -9.54
C LEU A 7 3.66 -23.00 -8.94
N GLN A 8 3.17 -22.50 -7.81
CA GLN A 8 3.79 -21.39 -7.09
C GLN A 8 5.19 -21.73 -6.59
N ALA A 9 5.38 -22.94 -6.04
CA ALA A 9 6.69 -23.40 -5.58
C ALA A 9 7.69 -23.51 -6.74
N LEU A 10 7.26 -24.00 -7.91
CA LEU A 10 8.08 -24.06 -9.12
C LEU A 10 8.47 -22.67 -9.66
N LEU A 11 7.53 -21.74 -9.68
CA LEU A 11 7.78 -20.36 -10.11
C LEU A 11 8.72 -19.62 -9.15
N ALA A 12 8.59 -19.86 -7.84
CA ALA A 12 9.49 -19.31 -6.84
C ALA A 12 10.93 -19.87 -6.94
N GLN A 13 11.09 -21.07 -7.45
CA GLN A 13 12.42 -21.68 -7.66
C GLN A 13 13.12 -21.22 -8.94
N GLN A 14 12.36 -20.81 -9.96
CA GLN A 14 12.89 -20.51 -11.29
C GLN A 14 12.98 -19.02 -11.62
N GLY A 15 12.57 -18.11 -10.71
CA GLY A 15 12.56 -16.69 -11.00
C GLY A 15 12.60 -15.82 -9.74
N ASN A 16 12.14 -14.58 -9.87
CA ASN A 16 12.08 -13.63 -8.78
C ASN A 16 11.00 -14.02 -7.77
N GLN A 17 11.41 -14.30 -6.52
CA GLN A 17 10.51 -14.76 -5.46
C GLN A 17 9.44 -13.72 -5.10
N LEU A 18 9.78 -12.43 -5.06
CA LEU A 18 8.82 -11.35 -4.79
C LEU A 18 7.75 -11.28 -5.88
N LEU A 19 8.19 -11.34 -7.13
CA LEU A 19 7.26 -11.35 -8.27
C LEU A 19 6.35 -12.58 -8.24
N ALA A 20 6.88 -13.75 -7.93
CA ALA A 20 6.10 -14.99 -7.82
C ALA A 20 5.00 -14.87 -6.74
N MET A 21 5.33 -14.28 -5.57
CA MET A 21 4.39 -14.12 -4.46
C MET A 21 3.33 -13.04 -4.72
N TRP A 22 3.73 -11.90 -5.29
CA TRP A 22 2.84 -10.74 -5.44
C TRP A 22 2.03 -10.75 -6.74
N ALA A 23 2.49 -11.45 -7.77
CA ALA A 23 1.86 -11.43 -9.09
C ALA A 23 0.63 -12.35 -9.23
N LYS A 24 0.14 -13.00 -8.17
CA LYS A 24 -1.00 -13.94 -8.27
C LYS A 24 -2.21 -13.30 -8.96
N GLN A 25 -2.72 -12.20 -8.41
CA GLN A 25 -3.86 -11.47 -8.98
C GLN A 25 -3.56 -10.90 -10.37
N GLY A 26 -2.34 -10.38 -10.55
CA GLY A 26 -1.88 -9.87 -11.85
C GLY A 26 -1.85 -10.95 -12.93
N ARG A 27 -1.44 -12.17 -12.60
CA ARG A 27 -1.44 -13.32 -13.53
C ARG A 27 -2.86 -13.74 -13.93
N GLU A 28 -3.78 -13.81 -12.97
CA GLU A 28 -5.17 -14.15 -13.26
C GLU A 28 -5.82 -13.10 -14.17
N PHE A 29 -5.56 -11.82 -13.91
CA PHE A 29 -6.03 -10.73 -14.77
C PHE A 29 -5.38 -10.75 -16.14
N LEU A 30 -4.06 -10.97 -16.21
CA LEU A 30 -3.32 -11.05 -17.47
C LEU A 30 -3.80 -12.23 -18.33
N ALA A 31 -4.13 -13.38 -17.73
CA ALA A 31 -4.68 -14.52 -18.44
C ALA A 31 -5.99 -14.16 -19.17
N GLN A 32 -6.88 -13.39 -18.50
CA GLN A 32 -8.11 -12.89 -19.13
C GLN A 32 -7.84 -11.88 -20.25
N LEU A 33 -6.84 -11.01 -20.07
CA LEU A 33 -6.46 -10.05 -21.12
C LEU A 33 -5.87 -10.72 -22.36
N VAL A 34 -5.05 -11.75 -22.20
CA VAL A 34 -4.41 -12.47 -23.31
C VAL A 34 -5.46 -13.12 -24.23
N GLU A 35 -6.59 -13.59 -23.68
CA GLU A 35 -7.71 -14.13 -24.49
C GLU A 35 -8.34 -13.07 -25.41
N LEU A 36 -8.18 -11.78 -25.11
CA LEU A 36 -8.71 -10.67 -25.89
C LEU A 36 -7.73 -10.16 -26.98
N GLU A 37 -6.56 -10.80 -27.12
CA GLU A 37 -5.50 -10.42 -28.06
C GLU A 37 -5.16 -8.91 -28.05
N PRO A 38 -4.86 -8.29 -26.88
CA PRO A 38 -4.64 -6.86 -26.80
C PRO A 38 -3.34 -6.46 -27.47
N ASN A 39 -3.27 -5.24 -27.99
CA ASN A 39 -2.00 -4.63 -28.37
C ASN A 39 -1.15 -4.38 -27.14
N GLN A 40 0.03 -4.97 -27.08
CA GLN A 40 0.97 -4.82 -25.98
C GLN A 40 1.99 -3.72 -26.30
N ILE A 41 2.17 -2.79 -25.36
CA ILE A 41 3.22 -1.78 -25.40
C ILE A 41 4.05 -1.94 -24.13
N GLU A 42 5.30 -2.37 -24.27
CA GLU A 42 6.22 -2.51 -23.16
C GLU A 42 6.98 -1.20 -22.95
N VAL A 43 6.81 -0.60 -21.77
CA VAL A 43 7.48 0.65 -21.38
C VAL A 43 8.27 0.48 -20.07
N PHE A 44 8.69 -0.73 -19.76
CA PHE A 44 9.50 -1.01 -18.57
C PHE A 44 10.97 -0.71 -18.87
N LEU A 45 11.51 0.30 -18.18
CA LEU A 45 12.91 0.69 -18.30
C LEU A 45 13.68 0.27 -17.04
N PRO A 46 14.92 -0.22 -17.19
CA PRO A 46 15.76 -0.51 -16.04
C PRO A 46 16.10 0.79 -15.29
N HIS A 47 16.27 0.68 -13.98
CA HIS A 47 16.76 1.76 -13.12
C HIS A 47 18.29 1.72 -13.05
N GLU A 48 18.92 2.87 -12.83
CA GLU A 48 20.34 2.89 -12.45
C GLU A 48 20.52 2.19 -11.09
N GLU A 49 21.46 1.24 -11.01
CA GLU A 49 21.68 0.41 -9.81
C GLU A 49 22.46 1.16 -8.73
N THR A 50 22.00 2.34 -8.35
CA THR A 50 22.64 3.20 -7.36
C THR A 50 22.29 2.86 -5.92
N HIS A 51 21.18 2.12 -5.71
CA HIS A 51 20.68 1.79 -4.37
C HIS A 51 19.90 0.46 -4.36
N ALA A 52 19.70 -0.11 -3.15
CA ALA A 52 19.07 -1.42 -2.96
C ALA A 52 17.70 -1.57 -3.60
N LEU A 53 16.85 -0.54 -3.52
CA LEU A 53 15.52 -0.56 -4.13
C LEU A 53 15.59 -0.67 -5.66
N ALA A 54 16.54 0.02 -6.31
CA ALA A 54 16.74 -0.07 -7.76
C ALA A 54 17.22 -1.47 -8.17
N GLN A 55 18.10 -2.08 -7.40
CA GLN A 55 18.58 -3.45 -7.63
C GLN A 55 17.43 -4.46 -7.54
N ILE A 56 16.54 -4.31 -6.55
CA ILE A 56 15.34 -5.16 -6.42
C ILE A 56 14.39 -4.98 -7.61
N LYS A 57 14.12 -3.74 -8.02
CA LYS A 57 13.25 -3.44 -9.17
C LYS A 57 13.79 -4.04 -10.46
N ASN A 58 15.09 -3.90 -10.72
CA ASN A 58 15.73 -4.49 -11.90
C ASN A 58 15.70 -6.01 -11.87
N ALA A 59 15.93 -6.62 -10.69
CA ALA A 59 15.83 -8.06 -10.54
C ALA A 59 14.40 -8.57 -10.79
N MET A 60 13.39 -7.83 -10.36
CA MET A 60 11.98 -8.14 -10.69
C MET A 60 11.72 -8.01 -12.19
N LEU A 61 12.24 -6.96 -12.84
CA LEU A 61 12.11 -6.74 -14.29
C LEU A 61 12.74 -7.88 -15.10
N ASN A 62 13.90 -8.37 -14.67
CA ASN A 62 14.63 -9.45 -15.32
C ASN A 62 14.14 -10.85 -14.89
N ASN A 63 13.18 -10.93 -13.98
CA ASN A 63 12.72 -12.18 -13.36
C ASN A 63 13.85 -12.96 -12.66
N GLU A 64 14.76 -12.26 -11.99
CA GLU A 64 15.91 -12.81 -11.26
C GLU A 64 15.79 -12.48 -9.77
N ASN A 65 16.49 -13.22 -8.92
CA ASN A 65 16.57 -12.86 -7.51
C ASN A 65 17.55 -11.71 -7.30
N ALA A 66 17.13 -10.72 -6.51
CA ALA A 66 17.97 -9.57 -6.22
C ALA A 66 19.17 -9.94 -5.36
N VAL A 67 20.36 -9.45 -5.75
CA VAL A 67 21.57 -9.49 -4.94
C VAL A 67 21.87 -8.07 -4.49
N ILE A 68 21.55 -7.76 -3.23
CA ILE A 68 21.81 -6.44 -2.64
C ILE A 68 23.28 -6.38 -2.26
N ARG A 69 24.04 -5.52 -2.92
CA ARG A 69 25.50 -5.41 -2.73
C ARG A 69 25.85 -4.54 -1.54
N GLU A 70 25.10 -3.45 -1.32
CA GLU A 70 25.31 -2.51 -0.25
C GLU A 70 24.00 -2.18 0.47
N LYS A 71 24.09 -1.97 1.78
CA LYS A 71 22.95 -1.49 2.58
C LYS A 71 22.89 0.02 2.50
N ASP A 72 21.73 0.54 2.15
CA ASP A 72 21.44 1.96 2.08
C ASP A 72 20.09 2.29 2.75
N SER A 73 19.65 3.53 2.64
CA SER A 73 18.40 4.01 3.21
C SER A 73 17.21 3.97 2.24
N SER A 74 17.36 3.37 1.06
CA SER A 74 16.28 3.30 0.07
C SER A 74 15.12 2.38 0.48
N ILE A 75 15.39 1.48 1.43
CA ILE A 75 14.37 0.63 2.07
C ILE A 75 14.59 0.70 3.58
N GLN A 76 13.54 1.06 4.30
CA GLN A 76 13.56 1.14 5.76
C GLN A 76 12.40 0.33 6.35
N VAL A 77 12.66 -0.37 7.44
CA VAL A 77 11.65 -1.16 8.16
C VAL A 77 11.62 -0.67 9.61
N HIS A 78 10.44 -0.23 10.06
CA HIS A 78 10.21 0.23 11.41
C HIS A 78 9.28 -0.74 12.14
N ALA A 79 9.76 -1.36 13.23
CA ALA A 79 8.93 -2.19 14.10
C ALA A 79 8.37 -1.34 15.23
N CYS A 80 7.04 -1.25 15.32
CA CYS A 80 6.34 -0.46 16.33
C CYS A 80 5.44 -1.35 17.18
N HIS A 81 5.22 -0.95 18.43
CA HIS A 81 4.44 -1.73 19.41
C HIS A 81 2.93 -1.42 19.38
N SER A 82 2.49 -0.42 18.62
CA SER A 82 1.09 -0.05 18.47
C SER A 82 0.84 0.70 17.16
N LEU A 83 -0.40 0.65 16.66
CA LEU A 83 -0.84 1.38 15.46
C LEU A 83 -0.62 2.89 15.60
N MET A 84 -0.90 3.44 16.77
CA MET A 84 -0.65 4.87 17.05
C MET A 84 0.83 5.21 16.88
N ARG A 85 1.73 4.37 17.44
CA ARG A 85 3.18 4.59 17.33
C ARG A 85 3.68 4.45 15.91
N GLU A 86 3.11 3.53 15.15
CA GLU A 86 3.42 3.33 13.73
C GLU A 86 3.11 4.60 12.92
N VAL A 87 1.92 5.19 13.13
CA VAL A 87 1.53 6.44 12.46
C VAL A 87 2.38 7.63 12.92
N GLU A 88 2.77 7.72 14.20
CA GLU A 88 3.69 8.76 14.68
C GLU A 88 5.08 8.65 14.05
N VAL A 89 5.62 7.43 13.92
CA VAL A 89 6.91 7.17 13.28
C VAL A 89 6.83 7.54 11.80
N LEU A 90 5.75 7.17 11.10
CA LEU A 90 5.51 7.57 9.73
C LEU A 90 5.53 9.09 9.58
N HIS A 91 4.77 9.81 10.39
CA HIS A 91 4.71 11.28 10.34
C HIS A 91 6.10 11.91 10.52
N ASN A 92 6.88 11.43 11.50
CA ASN A 92 8.22 11.93 11.75
C ASN A 92 9.19 11.62 10.59
N GLN A 93 9.10 10.43 9.98
CA GLN A 93 9.90 10.08 8.80
C GLN A 93 9.56 10.97 7.60
N LEU A 94 8.29 11.24 7.37
CA LEU A 94 7.85 12.14 6.30
C LEU A 94 8.41 13.56 6.49
N LEU A 95 8.39 14.09 7.72
CA LEU A 95 9.00 15.38 8.02
C LEU A 95 10.50 15.39 7.71
N SER A 96 11.22 14.35 8.11
CA SER A 96 12.66 14.23 7.79
C SER A 96 12.91 14.16 6.29
N TYR A 97 12.06 13.49 5.52
CA TYR A 97 12.20 13.42 4.05
C TYR A 97 11.95 14.76 3.39
N PHE A 98 10.95 15.54 3.83
CA PHE A 98 10.69 16.88 3.30
C PHE A 98 11.80 17.87 3.66
N GLU A 99 12.40 17.73 4.86
CA GLU A 99 13.55 18.54 5.27
C GLU A 99 14.81 18.22 4.45
N ALA A 100 15.06 16.94 4.22
CA ALA A 100 16.22 16.49 3.45
C ALA A 100 16.09 16.76 1.94
N ASN A 101 14.89 16.80 1.41
CA ASN A 101 14.62 17.02 -0.02
C ASN A 101 13.51 18.07 -0.22
N PRO A 102 13.86 19.34 -0.33
CA PRO A 102 12.87 20.42 -0.53
C PRO A 102 12.07 20.33 -1.85
N ALA A 103 12.50 19.52 -2.81
CA ALA A 103 11.76 19.28 -4.05
C ALA A 103 10.64 18.26 -3.87
N LEU A 104 10.69 17.45 -2.81
CA LEU A 104 9.66 16.45 -2.51
C LEU A 104 8.40 17.12 -1.97
N SER A 105 7.25 16.76 -2.53
CA SER A 105 5.94 17.28 -2.13
C SER A 105 5.07 16.16 -1.55
N PRO A 106 4.14 16.46 -0.63
CA PRO A 106 3.21 15.45 -0.11
C PRO A 106 2.44 14.65 -1.17
N LYS A 107 2.14 15.25 -2.31
CA LYS A 107 1.50 14.60 -3.47
C LYS A 107 2.35 13.50 -4.13
N ASP A 108 3.66 13.52 -3.89
CA ASP A 108 4.60 12.54 -4.47
C ASP A 108 4.73 11.28 -3.60
N ILE A 109 4.04 11.26 -2.45
CA ILE A 109 4.09 10.16 -1.47
C ILE A 109 2.73 9.47 -1.41
N ILE A 110 2.77 8.15 -1.49
CA ILE A 110 1.61 7.29 -1.23
C ILE A 110 1.89 6.42 -0.01
N VAL A 111 0.89 6.33 0.87
CA VAL A 111 0.90 5.43 2.03
C VAL A 111 -0.19 4.39 1.83
N MET A 112 0.14 3.13 1.97
CA MET A 112 -0.81 2.03 1.82
C MET A 112 -0.91 1.24 3.13
N ALA A 113 -2.12 0.87 3.51
CA ALA A 113 -2.41 0.03 4.66
C ALA A 113 -3.33 -1.12 4.24
N ALA A 114 -3.13 -2.31 4.80
CA ALA A 114 -3.97 -3.48 4.50
C ALA A 114 -5.42 -3.27 4.96
N ASP A 115 -5.61 -2.57 6.08
CA ASP A 115 -6.92 -2.22 6.63
C ASP A 115 -6.91 -0.75 7.05
N ILE A 116 -7.29 0.12 6.13
CA ILE A 116 -7.29 1.56 6.36
C ILE A 116 -8.29 1.99 7.45
N GLU A 117 -9.36 1.23 7.67
CA GLU A 117 -10.37 1.56 8.68
C GLU A 117 -9.78 1.52 10.09
N GLN A 118 -8.88 0.57 10.37
CA GLN A 118 -8.18 0.51 11.65
C GLN A 118 -7.20 1.67 11.85
N TYR A 119 -6.57 2.14 10.78
CA TYR A 119 -5.57 3.21 10.85
C TYR A 119 -6.18 4.62 10.84
N ALA A 120 -7.34 4.80 10.20
CA ALA A 120 -7.93 6.12 9.96
C ALA A 120 -8.06 6.99 11.23
N PRO A 121 -8.51 6.51 12.41
CA PRO A 121 -8.58 7.31 13.62
C PRO A 121 -7.21 7.81 14.09
N TYR A 122 -6.18 6.96 13.98
CA TYR A 122 -4.81 7.31 14.38
C TYR A 122 -4.17 8.28 13.38
N ILE A 123 -4.42 8.11 12.08
CA ILE A 123 -3.97 9.05 11.05
C ILE A 123 -4.57 10.42 11.30
N GLN A 124 -5.88 10.49 11.53
CA GLN A 124 -6.55 11.76 11.87
C GLN A 124 -5.97 12.38 13.14
N ALA A 125 -5.78 11.59 14.21
CA ALA A 125 -5.25 12.09 15.47
C ALA A 125 -3.83 12.65 15.37
N VAL A 126 -2.96 12.03 14.56
CA VAL A 126 -1.55 12.45 14.42
C VAL A 126 -1.41 13.58 13.41
N PHE A 127 -1.96 13.43 12.21
CA PHE A 127 -1.77 14.39 11.11
C PHE A 127 -2.60 15.66 11.28
N SER A 128 -3.78 15.61 11.93
CA SER A 128 -4.59 16.80 12.21
C SER A 128 -4.15 17.56 13.46
N ARG A 129 -3.14 17.09 14.19
CA ARG A 129 -2.60 17.78 15.37
C ARG A 129 -2.04 19.15 15.05
N TYR A 130 -1.48 19.31 13.86
CA TYR A 130 -0.78 20.52 13.43
C TYR A 130 -1.65 21.34 12.48
N LYS A 131 -1.67 22.66 12.67
CA LYS A 131 -2.36 23.60 11.79
C LYS A 131 -1.50 23.93 10.58
N LYS A 132 -2.11 24.48 9.52
CA LYS A 132 -1.43 24.80 8.26
C LYS A 132 -0.23 25.76 8.39
N GLU A 133 -0.22 26.56 9.45
CA GLU A 133 0.86 27.51 9.76
C GLU A 133 2.05 26.86 10.47
N ASP A 134 1.89 25.62 10.97
CA ASP A 134 2.97 24.86 11.63
C ASP A 134 3.82 24.16 10.58
N ASN A 135 5.15 24.21 10.74
CA ASN A 135 6.10 23.56 9.84
C ASN A 135 6.01 22.02 9.85
N ARG A 136 5.31 21.44 10.83
CA ARG A 136 5.03 20.00 10.94
C ARG A 136 3.70 19.59 10.29
N TYR A 137 2.98 20.54 9.71
CA TYR A 137 1.74 20.23 9.00
C TYR A 137 2.02 19.51 7.69
N ILE A 138 1.43 18.35 7.52
CA ILE A 138 1.46 17.57 6.27
C ILE A 138 0.01 17.43 5.80
N PRO A 139 -0.37 17.95 4.63
CA PRO A 139 -1.69 17.72 4.06
C PRO A 139 -1.84 16.24 3.68
N PHE A 140 -3.00 15.66 3.97
CA PHE A 140 -3.30 14.26 3.67
C PHE A 140 -4.76 14.07 3.27
N THR A 141 -5.03 12.96 2.60
CA THR A 141 -6.37 12.43 2.33
C THR A 141 -6.38 10.95 2.60
N ILE A 142 -7.49 10.43 3.13
CA ILE A 142 -7.69 9.01 3.36
C ILE A 142 -8.75 8.54 2.37
N SER A 143 -8.37 7.60 1.51
CA SER A 143 -9.28 6.93 0.57
C SER A 143 -9.80 5.62 1.15
N ASP A 144 -10.82 5.04 0.51
CA ASP A 144 -11.39 3.71 0.82
C ASP A 144 -12.06 3.57 2.21
N GLN A 145 -12.42 4.71 2.84
CA GLN A 145 -13.29 4.67 4.02
C GLN A 145 -14.74 4.39 3.62
N ARG A 146 -15.44 3.57 4.38
CA ARG A 146 -16.87 3.34 4.15
C ARG A 146 -17.66 4.64 4.35
N MET A 147 -18.53 4.97 3.41
CA MET A 147 -19.35 6.20 3.48
C MET A 147 -20.19 6.26 4.77
N SER A 148 -20.62 5.12 5.30
CA SER A 148 -21.37 5.05 6.57
C SER A 148 -20.58 5.54 7.79
N GLN A 149 -19.24 5.57 7.72
CA GLN A 149 -18.38 6.10 8.80
C GLN A 149 -18.05 7.60 8.61
N LEU A 150 -18.18 8.11 7.39
CA LEU A 150 -17.87 9.50 7.05
C LEU A 150 -19.04 10.44 7.34
N ASP A 151 -20.28 9.97 7.20
CA ASP A 151 -21.49 10.77 7.36
C ASP A 151 -22.49 10.09 8.32
N PRO A 152 -22.73 10.67 9.51
CA PRO A 152 -23.69 10.14 10.48
C PRO A 152 -25.11 10.02 9.93
N VAL A 153 -25.51 10.87 8.96
CA VAL A 153 -26.83 10.82 8.32
C VAL A 153 -26.95 9.56 7.47
N ILE A 154 -25.90 9.26 6.68
CA ILE A 154 -25.85 8.05 5.87
C ILE A 154 -25.85 6.81 6.78
N ALA A 155 -25.06 6.82 7.84
CA ALA A 155 -25.02 5.73 8.82
C ALA A 155 -26.40 5.47 9.43
N SER A 156 -27.08 6.52 9.89
CA SER A 156 -28.43 6.44 10.47
C SER A 156 -29.46 5.94 9.45
N PHE A 157 -29.37 6.39 8.20
CA PHE A 157 -30.26 5.94 7.14
C PHE A 157 -30.08 4.45 6.82
N LEU A 158 -28.83 3.98 6.70
CA LEU A 158 -28.52 2.57 6.49
C LEU A 158 -28.98 1.70 7.67
N GLN A 159 -28.83 2.21 8.91
CA GLN A 159 -29.32 1.54 10.09
C GLN A 159 -30.84 1.43 10.12
N LEU A 160 -31.57 2.46 9.70
CA LEU A 160 -33.05 2.39 9.54
C LEU A 160 -33.45 1.37 8.49
N LEU A 161 -32.73 1.27 7.38
CA LEU A 161 -33.01 0.25 6.36
C LEU A 161 -32.77 -1.17 6.88
N SER A 162 -31.72 -1.39 7.65
CA SER A 162 -31.38 -2.69 8.23
C SER A 162 -32.38 -3.12 9.32
N MET A 163 -33.06 -2.17 9.99
CA MET A 163 -34.10 -2.48 10.97
C MET A 163 -35.31 -3.22 10.38
N LYS A 164 -35.54 -3.09 9.09
CA LYS A 164 -36.64 -3.81 8.41
C LYS A 164 -36.38 -5.32 8.33
N GLU A 165 -35.15 -5.75 8.37
CA GLU A 165 -34.72 -7.15 8.30
C GLU A 165 -34.39 -7.75 9.68
N SER A 166 -34.33 -6.91 10.74
CA SER A 166 -34.07 -7.38 12.09
C SER A 166 -35.37 -7.82 12.76
N GLU A 167 -35.45 -9.08 13.18
CA GLU A 167 -36.46 -9.53 14.13
C GLU A 167 -36.25 -8.84 15.46
N PHE A 168 -37.17 -7.96 15.85
CA PHE A 168 -37.17 -7.35 17.17
C PHE A 168 -37.49 -8.41 18.22
N SER A 169 -36.49 -9.07 18.78
CA SER A 169 -36.68 -9.85 20.00
C SER A 169 -36.60 -8.89 21.19
N ALA A 170 -37.70 -8.70 21.90
CA ALA A 170 -37.70 -8.05 23.20
C ALA A 170 -37.18 -9.07 24.24
N GLU A 171 -36.02 -8.87 24.80
CA GLU A 171 -35.61 -9.43 26.08
C GLU A 171 -36.08 -8.51 27.20
#